data_7d44879efb03cd1c5b1d877b24c58e5c
#
_entry.id   7d44879efb03cd1c5b1d877b24c58e5c
#
_cell.length_a   1.000
_cell.length_b   1.000
_cell.length_c   1.000
_cell.angle_alpha   90.00
_cell.angle_beta   90.00
_cell.angle_gamma   90.00
#
_symmetry.space_group_name_H-M   'P 1'
#
loop_
_entity.id
_entity.type
_entity.pdbx_description
1 polymer ?
#
loop_
_entity_poly.entity_id
_entity_poly.type
_entity_poly.pdbx_seq_one_letter_code
_entity_poly.pdbx_strand_id
1 'polypeptide(L)'
;MTDQPVHLDFGAPSTESIPPRIPGRVRLGVMGGTFDPIHHGHLVAASEVAAVFDLDEVVFVPTGQPWQKVGERHVSDAEHRYLMTVIATASNPRFTVSRIDIDRGGATYTFDTLNELRALRPDADL
;
A
#
# COMPACT_ATOMS: atom_id res chain seq x y z
N MET A 1 -24.07 -18.08 -11.18
CA MET A 1 -23.32 -17.95 -11.11
C MET A 1 -23.07 -17.84 -11.43
N THR A 2 -23.18 -17.54 -11.25
CA THR A 2 -22.50 -17.38 -11.25
C THR A 2 -21.84 -17.28 -11.26
N ASP A 3 -21.70 -17.10 -11.01
CA ASP A 3 -20.69 -16.88 -10.67
C ASP A 3 -20.27 -16.39 -10.77
N GLN A 4 -20.26 -16.12 -10.29
CA GLN A 4 -19.56 -15.59 -10.12
C GLN A 4 -19.27 -15.25 -9.72
N PRO A 5 -19.13 -15.22 -9.58
CA PRO A 5 -18.64 -14.87 -9.02
C PRO A 5 -18.64 -14.19 -8.56
N VAL A 6 -18.90 -14.14 -7.92
CA VAL A 6 -18.63 -13.37 -7.48
C VAL A 6 -18.05 -12.85 -7.29
N HIS A 7 -17.90 -12.65 -7.41
CA HIS A 7 -17.00 -12.36 -7.44
C HIS A 7 -16.57 -11.72 -6.99
N LEU A 8 -17.59 -12.41 -6.24
CA LEU A 8 -16.57 -11.68 -5.81
C LEU A 8 -15.72 -11.10 -6.86
N ASP A 9 -15.89 -10.16 -7.03
CA ASP A 9 -15.38 -9.62 -8.13
C ASP A 9 -14.65 -8.38 -7.89
N PHE A 10 -13.81 -8.45 -6.89
CA PHE A 10 -13.13 -7.33 -6.58
C PHE A 10 -12.17 -6.86 -7.57
N GLY A 11 -11.94 -7.67 -8.49
CA GLY A 11 -10.97 -7.35 -9.48
C GLY A 11 -11.49 -6.59 -10.66
N ALA A 12 -12.76 -6.35 -10.74
CA ALA A 12 -13.30 -5.86 -11.99
C ALA A 12 -14.25 -4.68 -11.82
N PRO A 13 -13.80 -3.55 -11.28
CA PRO A 13 -14.62 -2.37 -11.30
C PRO A 13 -14.83 -1.95 -12.76
N SER A 14 -16.04 -1.47 -13.06
CA SER A 14 -16.25 -0.95 -14.39
C SER A 14 -15.46 0.34 -14.56
N THR A 15 -15.15 0.69 -15.80
CA THR A 15 -14.43 1.94 -16.06
C THR A 15 -15.22 3.15 -15.59
N GLU A 16 -16.53 2.99 -15.42
CA GLU A 16 -17.38 4.07 -14.93
C GLU A 16 -17.14 4.37 -13.45
N SER A 17 -16.60 3.40 -12.70
CA SER A 17 -16.30 3.61 -11.30
C SER A 17 -14.98 4.30 -11.07
N ILE A 18 -14.17 4.50 -12.12
CA ILE A 18 -12.87 5.15 -12.03
C ILE A 18 -13.04 6.59 -12.51
N PRO A 19 -12.80 7.58 -11.64
CA PRO A 19 -12.94 8.97 -12.04
C PRO A 19 -11.99 9.32 -13.18
N PRO A 20 -12.37 10.27 -14.03
CA PRO A 20 -11.43 10.74 -15.06
C PRO A 20 -10.19 11.35 -14.44
N ARG A 21 -9.09 11.28 -15.18
CA ARG A 21 -7.85 11.89 -14.73
C ARG A 21 -7.99 13.39 -14.70
N ILE A 22 -7.41 13.98 -13.66
CA ILE A 22 -7.33 15.43 -13.52
C ILE A 22 -5.89 15.83 -13.81
N PRO A 23 -5.66 16.70 -14.79
CA PRO A 23 -4.28 17.13 -15.12
C PRO A 23 -3.57 17.68 -13.89
N GLY A 24 -2.31 17.30 -13.73
CA GLY A 24 -1.50 17.73 -12.60
C GLY A 24 -1.71 16.96 -11.31
N ARG A 25 -2.65 16.00 -11.30
CA ARG A 25 -2.90 15.16 -10.12
C ARG A 25 -2.30 13.79 -10.32
N VAL A 26 -1.75 13.24 -9.26
CA VAL A 26 -1.15 11.90 -9.24
C VAL A 26 -2.13 10.95 -8.56
N ARG A 27 -2.39 9.81 -9.20
CA ARG A 27 -3.19 8.75 -8.58
C ARG A 27 -2.26 7.87 -7.78
N LEU A 28 -2.41 7.93 -6.47
CA LEU A 28 -1.52 7.27 -5.53
C LEU A 28 -2.25 6.16 -4.80
N GLY A 29 -1.77 4.94 -4.96
CA GLY A 29 -2.24 3.81 -4.16
C GLY A 29 -1.39 3.69 -2.91
N VAL A 30 -1.99 3.24 -1.83
CA VAL A 30 -1.30 3.06 -0.55
C VAL A 30 -1.43 1.60 -0.15
N MET A 31 -0.29 0.93 0.03
CA MET A 31 -0.28 -0.42 0.54
C MET A 31 0.42 -0.45 1.87
N GLY A 32 -0.37 -0.46 2.95
CA GLY A 32 0.16 -0.59 4.30
C GLY A 32 0.25 -2.04 4.70
N GLY A 33 1.23 -2.37 5.51
CA GLY A 33 1.37 -3.73 6.00
C GLY A 33 2.58 -3.90 6.87
N THR A 34 2.62 -5.00 7.58
CA THR A 34 3.78 -5.34 8.40
C THR A 34 4.97 -5.69 7.52
N PHE A 35 4.74 -6.42 6.43
CA PHE A 35 5.78 -6.86 5.50
C PHE A 35 6.91 -7.59 6.23
N ASP A 36 6.56 -8.72 6.84
CA ASP A 36 7.52 -9.49 7.63
C ASP A 36 7.57 -10.96 7.16
N PRO A 37 8.21 -11.22 6.05
CA PRO A 37 8.74 -10.26 5.08
C PRO A 37 7.71 -9.88 4.03
N ILE A 38 8.02 -8.85 3.28
CA ILE A 38 7.31 -8.60 2.03
C ILE A 38 7.57 -9.79 1.09
N HIS A 39 6.58 -10.16 0.32
CA HIS A 39 6.73 -11.29 -0.58
C HIS A 39 6.06 -11.01 -1.92
N HIS A 40 6.22 -11.96 -2.85
CA HIS A 40 5.74 -11.82 -4.21
C HIS A 40 4.25 -11.51 -4.27
N GLY A 41 3.45 -12.08 -3.37
CA GLY A 41 2.01 -11.83 -3.32
C GLY A 41 1.68 -10.36 -3.09
N HIS A 42 2.45 -9.66 -2.26
CA HIS A 42 2.27 -8.22 -2.04
C HIS A 42 2.54 -7.44 -3.33
N LEU A 43 3.60 -7.82 -4.04
CA LEU A 43 4.00 -7.12 -5.25
C LEU A 43 2.99 -7.33 -6.37
N VAL A 44 2.50 -8.55 -6.52
CA VAL A 44 1.49 -8.87 -7.53
C VAL A 44 0.19 -8.12 -7.23
N ALA A 45 -0.25 -8.11 -5.97
CA ALA A 45 -1.47 -7.41 -5.59
C ALA A 45 -1.37 -5.92 -5.90
N ALA A 46 -0.24 -5.30 -5.56
CA ALA A 46 -0.02 -3.88 -5.84
C ALA A 46 -0.03 -3.60 -7.33
N SER A 47 0.59 -4.47 -8.11
CA SER A 47 0.66 -4.33 -9.57
C SER A 47 -0.73 -4.45 -10.20
N GLU A 48 -1.52 -5.42 -9.74
CA GLU A 48 -2.87 -5.62 -10.24
C GLU A 48 -3.77 -4.42 -9.93
N VAL A 49 -3.72 -3.93 -8.71
CA VAL A 49 -4.51 -2.76 -8.31
C VAL A 49 -4.10 -1.53 -9.09
N ALA A 50 -2.79 -1.35 -9.30
CA ALA A 50 -2.29 -0.24 -10.09
C ALA A 50 -2.83 -0.27 -11.51
N ALA A 51 -2.91 -1.46 -12.11
CA ALA A 51 -3.44 -1.61 -13.46
C ALA A 51 -4.94 -1.36 -13.51
N VAL A 52 -5.70 -1.92 -12.56
CA VAL A 52 -7.16 -1.81 -12.55
C VAL A 52 -7.61 -0.38 -12.32
N PHE A 53 -6.97 0.35 -11.43
CA PHE A 53 -7.36 1.72 -11.10
C PHE A 53 -6.54 2.79 -11.79
N ASP A 54 -5.67 2.38 -12.69
CA ASP A 54 -4.81 3.31 -13.43
C ASP A 54 -4.01 4.22 -12.50
N LEU A 55 -3.32 3.61 -11.56
CA LEU A 55 -2.52 4.35 -10.59
C LEU A 55 -1.18 4.74 -11.18
N ASP A 56 -0.71 5.93 -10.82
CA ASP A 56 0.61 6.40 -11.22
C ASP A 56 1.69 5.84 -10.31
N GLU A 57 1.36 5.65 -9.06
CA GLU A 57 2.32 5.26 -8.05
C GLU A 57 1.62 4.43 -6.98
N VAL A 58 2.32 3.44 -6.44
CA VAL A 58 1.89 2.72 -5.23
C VAL A 58 2.97 2.92 -4.18
N VAL A 59 2.61 3.52 -3.06
CA VAL A 59 3.53 3.70 -1.95
C VAL A 59 3.30 2.58 -0.94
N PHE A 60 4.37 1.86 -0.62
CA PHE A 60 4.36 0.82 0.41
C PHE A 60 4.72 1.46 1.74
N VAL A 61 3.89 1.24 2.75
CA VAL A 61 4.11 1.86 4.06
C VAL A 61 4.23 0.76 5.10
N PRO A 62 5.46 0.32 5.41
CA PRO A 62 5.66 -0.67 6.47
C PRO A 62 5.24 -0.11 7.81
N THR A 63 4.55 -0.92 8.61
CA THR A 63 4.16 -0.50 9.94
C THR A 63 5.39 -0.34 10.82
N GLY A 64 5.34 0.66 11.70
CA GLY A 64 6.41 0.84 12.67
C GLY A 64 6.32 -0.19 13.77
N GLN A 65 5.16 -0.24 14.41
CA GLN A 65 4.94 -1.11 15.54
C GLN A 65 3.56 -1.75 15.39
N PRO A 66 3.51 -2.94 14.78
CA PRO A 66 2.21 -3.58 14.55
C PRO A 66 1.57 -4.04 15.85
N TRP A 67 0.24 -4.13 15.83
CA TRP A 67 -0.49 -4.69 16.94
C TRP A 67 -0.14 -6.16 17.10
N GLN A 68 0.19 -6.54 18.34
CA GLN A 68 0.44 -7.94 18.67
C GLN A 68 -0.28 -8.30 19.94
N LYS A 69 -0.82 -9.51 19.98
CA LYS A 69 -1.34 -10.08 21.22
C LYS A 69 -0.21 -10.79 21.93
N VAL A 70 -0.34 -10.87 23.25
CA VAL A 70 0.62 -11.63 24.06
C VAL A 70 0.66 -13.06 23.54
N GLY A 71 1.87 -13.55 23.29
CA GLY A 71 2.08 -14.91 22.80
C GLY A 71 2.09 -15.08 21.30
N GLU A 72 1.84 -14.03 20.55
CA GLU A 72 1.96 -14.09 19.10
C GLU A 72 3.43 -14.10 18.69
N ARG A 73 3.67 -14.51 17.43
CA ARG A 73 5.03 -14.63 16.94
C ARG A 73 5.73 -13.27 16.95
N HIS A 74 7.03 -13.35 17.09
CA HIS A 74 7.89 -12.18 17.05
C HIS A 74 7.83 -11.51 15.67
N VAL A 75 7.81 -10.19 15.68
CA VAL A 75 7.86 -9.38 14.45
C VAL A 75 9.26 -8.80 14.32
N SER A 76 9.81 -8.91 13.11
CA SER A 76 11.14 -8.41 12.84
C SER A 76 11.21 -6.89 13.02
N ASP A 77 12.43 -6.39 13.26
CA ASP A 77 12.69 -4.98 13.43
C ASP A 77 12.17 -4.17 12.24
N ALA A 78 11.59 -3.02 12.55
CA ALA A 78 11.03 -2.14 11.54
C ALA A 78 12.06 -1.72 10.48
N GLU A 79 13.31 -1.46 10.89
CA GLU A 79 14.35 -1.08 9.94
C GLU A 79 14.65 -2.20 8.96
N HIS A 80 14.67 -3.44 9.43
CA HIS A 80 14.89 -4.58 8.55
C HIS A 80 13.72 -4.77 7.59
N ARG A 81 12.49 -4.63 8.07
CA ARG A 81 11.30 -4.77 7.24
C ARG A 81 11.24 -3.67 6.19
N TYR A 82 11.61 -2.46 6.56
CA TYR A 82 11.68 -1.34 5.63
C TYR A 82 12.70 -1.63 4.53
N LEU A 83 13.90 -2.05 4.91
CA LEU A 83 14.97 -2.31 3.96
C LEU A 83 14.59 -3.43 2.99
N MET A 84 14.01 -4.52 3.49
CA MET A 84 13.54 -5.59 2.64
C MET A 84 12.49 -5.11 1.64
N THR A 85 11.61 -4.22 2.07
CA THR A 85 10.58 -3.65 1.19
C THR A 85 11.19 -2.78 0.10
N VAL A 86 12.20 -1.97 0.46
CA VAL A 86 12.92 -1.15 -0.53
C VAL A 86 13.56 -2.02 -1.59
N ILE A 87 14.23 -3.08 -1.17
CA ILE A 87 14.89 -3.98 -2.11
C ILE A 87 13.87 -4.68 -3.01
N ALA A 88 12.78 -5.17 -2.43
CA ALA A 88 11.80 -5.93 -3.18
C ALA A 88 11.05 -5.08 -4.22
N THR A 89 10.88 -3.80 -3.96
CA THR A 89 10.13 -2.91 -4.83
C THR A 89 11.00 -2.16 -5.84
N ALA A 90 12.32 -2.29 -5.71
CA ALA A 90 13.26 -1.45 -6.48
C ALA A 90 13.15 -1.61 -7.99
N SER A 91 12.72 -2.76 -8.48
CA SER A 91 12.65 -3.02 -9.91
C SER A 91 11.42 -2.45 -10.59
N ASN A 92 10.45 -1.95 -9.83
CA ASN A 92 9.23 -1.39 -10.41
C ASN A 92 9.21 0.12 -10.19
N PRO A 93 9.29 0.92 -11.27
CA PRO A 93 9.36 2.38 -11.13
C PRO A 93 8.10 3.02 -10.56
N ARG A 94 6.98 2.31 -10.55
CA ARG A 94 5.75 2.82 -9.95
C ARG A 94 5.69 2.61 -8.45
N PHE A 95 6.57 1.78 -7.90
CA PHE A 95 6.54 1.44 -6.48
C PHE A 95 7.51 2.33 -5.71
N THR A 96 7.02 2.91 -4.62
CA THR A 96 7.85 3.67 -3.70
C THR A 96 7.62 3.15 -2.30
N VAL A 97 8.47 3.51 -1.36
CA VAL A 97 8.36 3.07 0.03
C VAL A 97 8.47 4.28 0.93
N SER A 98 7.60 4.35 1.93
CA SER A 98 7.59 5.46 2.88
C SER A 98 7.84 4.95 4.29
N ARG A 99 8.63 5.70 5.05
CA ARG A 99 8.95 5.42 6.44
C ARG A 99 8.02 6.13 7.42
N ILE A 100 6.95 6.76 6.94
CA ILE A 100 6.18 7.66 7.81
C ILE A 100 5.65 6.97 9.07
N ASP A 101 5.22 5.72 8.96
CA ASP A 101 4.71 5.00 10.12
C ASP A 101 5.83 4.60 11.09
N ILE A 102 7.00 4.26 10.55
CA ILE A 102 8.17 3.94 11.36
C ILE A 102 8.65 5.18 12.10
N ASP A 103 8.77 6.30 11.39
CA ASP A 103 9.31 7.54 11.94
C ASP A 103 8.35 8.17 12.96
N ARG A 104 7.04 8.01 12.76
CA ARG A 104 6.07 8.52 13.72
C ARG A 104 6.18 7.79 15.05
N GLY A 105 6.49 6.49 15.01
CA GLY A 105 6.57 5.68 16.21
C GLY A 105 5.21 5.31 16.76
N GLY A 106 5.21 4.41 17.72
CA GLY A 106 3.98 3.91 18.33
C GLY A 106 3.21 3.00 17.40
N ALA A 107 1.98 2.69 17.77
CA ALA A 107 1.12 1.82 16.98
C ALA A 107 0.67 2.53 15.71
N THR A 108 0.54 1.74 14.64
CA THR A 108 0.14 2.27 13.34
C THR A 108 -1.38 2.22 13.19
N TYR A 109 -1.96 3.34 12.80
CA TYR A 109 -3.38 3.42 12.47
C TYR A 109 -3.50 3.98 11.05
N THR A 110 -4.36 3.36 10.26
CA THR A 110 -4.57 3.74 8.86
C THR A 110 -4.97 5.20 8.71
N PHE A 111 -5.82 5.68 9.61
CA PHE A 111 -6.26 7.08 9.61
C PHE A 111 -5.08 8.05 9.66
N ASP A 112 -4.14 7.79 10.57
CA ASP A 112 -2.97 8.65 10.73
C ASP A 112 -2.08 8.59 9.51
N THR A 113 -1.89 7.39 8.96
CA THR A 113 -1.07 7.19 7.76
C THR A 113 -1.64 7.98 6.58
N LEU A 114 -2.94 7.85 6.34
CA LEU A 114 -3.56 8.54 5.21
C LEU A 114 -3.55 10.04 5.37
N ASN A 115 -3.78 10.54 6.58
CA ASN A 115 -3.72 11.98 6.83
C ASN A 115 -2.33 12.53 6.61
N GLU A 116 -1.31 11.82 7.04
CA GLU A 116 0.07 12.24 6.88
C GLU A 116 0.48 12.24 5.41
N LEU A 117 0.10 11.19 4.68
CA LEU A 117 0.37 11.13 3.24
C LEU A 117 -0.33 12.26 2.48
N ARG A 118 -1.57 12.56 2.85
CA ARG A 118 -2.31 13.64 2.21
C ARG A 118 -1.61 14.98 2.41
N ALA A 119 -1.05 15.20 3.59
CA ALA A 119 -0.31 16.43 3.89
C ALA A 119 1.01 16.50 3.13
N LEU A 120 1.70 15.36 3.00
CA LEU A 120 2.99 15.31 2.31
C LEU A 120 2.85 15.34 0.79
N ARG A 121 1.73 14.85 0.27
CA ARG A 121 1.51 14.73 -1.18
C ARG A 121 0.22 15.44 -1.56
N PRO A 122 0.19 16.79 -1.49
CA PRO A 122 -1.01 17.53 -1.87
C PRO A 122 -1.36 17.41 -3.35
N ASP A 123 -0.41 16.95 -4.16
CA ASP A 123 -0.61 16.68 -5.59
C ASP A 123 -1.34 15.37 -5.87
N ALA A 124 -1.53 14.53 -4.85
CA ALA A 124 -1.99 13.17 -5.04
C ALA A 124 -3.44 12.95 -4.61
N ASP A 125 -4.11 12.11 -5.34
CA ASP A 125 -5.41 11.55 -4.97
C ASP A 125 -5.15 10.13 -4.45
N LEU A 126 -5.54 9.86 -3.23
CA LEU A 126 -5.32 8.57 -2.59
C LEU A 126 -6.45 7.59 -2.86
#